data_ef9170cbea161aac74cd8593b199abdc
#
_entry.id   ef9170cbea161aac74cd8593b199abdc
#
_cell.length_a   1.000
_cell.length_b   1.000
_cell.length_c   1.000
_cell.angle_alpha   90.00
_cell.angle_beta   90.00
_cell.angle_gamma   90.00
#
_symmetry.space_group_name_H-M   'P 1'
#
loop_
_entity.id
_entity.type
_entity.pdbx_description
1 polymer ?
#
loop_
_entity_poly.entity_id
_entity_poly.type
_entity_poly.pdbx_seq_one_letter_code
_entity_poly.pdbx_strand_id
1 'polypeptide(L)'
;MDATQLTKTADPAAARSSVEPLYYGRTLSTGESVMAHADGVANILRAIRNDPELISAAYLFSVPTLVQKPDEWIEKSFGENVAGLVRELGKMNDLSKRARSENKESSAAVQPEALRRMFLAMSQDLRVVLLKLASRLQTLRWFVSSQAPGAVEFGEETLAVYAPLANRLGIWQIKWELEDLSLRFTHPAEYHQIAAELDESREERLEFMALAVKKIQALMISHGIQAEVSGRPKHIYSIWKKMQRKHLRFDQLFDVRAVRIIVETVEQCYEALSIVQEHFTVLSKEYDDYIANPKPNGYQSLHTVITDQLGRPIEIQIRTRAMHEFAELGVAAHWRYKEAGNSNGASIAEEQRVAWLRQLLAWRSDVGGGAAEQSAQAPNAEAGQKGQPAAPAVEDDHVSVSYTHLRAH
;
A
#
# COMPACT_ATOMS: atom_id res chain seq x y z
N MET A 1 -44.74 -6.86 22.81
CA MET A 1 -44.68 -6.15 21.51
C MET A 1 -43.22 -5.96 21.19
N ASP A 2 -42.70 -6.92 20.43
CA ASP A 2 -41.32 -6.91 19.97
C ASP A 2 -41.12 -5.79 18.95
N ALA A 3 -40.41 -4.74 19.34
CA ALA A 3 -39.86 -3.77 18.40
C ALA A 3 -38.63 -4.42 17.78
N THR A 4 -38.80 -5.15 16.71
CA THR A 4 -37.73 -5.58 15.82
C THR A 4 -37.03 -4.32 15.35
N GLN A 5 -35.90 -3.98 15.97
CA GLN A 5 -34.95 -2.99 15.42
C GLN A 5 -34.49 -3.56 14.07
N LEU A 6 -35.13 -3.12 12.99
CA LEU A 6 -34.62 -3.25 11.66
C LEU A 6 -33.28 -2.50 11.66
N THR A 7 -32.18 -3.25 11.76
CA THR A 7 -30.84 -2.73 11.50
C THR A 7 -30.86 -2.14 10.09
N LYS A 8 -30.88 -0.81 10.00
CA LYS A 8 -30.78 -0.13 8.70
C LYS A 8 -29.48 -0.54 8.07
N THR A 9 -29.57 -1.27 6.98
CA THR A 9 -28.40 -1.65 6.16
C THR A 9 -27.88 -0.40 5.47
N ALA A 10 -26.59 -0.15 5.59
CA ALA A 10 -25.93 0.93 4.89
C ALA A 10 -26.12 0.76 3.37
N ASP A 11 -26.66 1.79 2.71
CA ASP A 11 -26.85 1.84 1.27
C ASP A 11 -25.99 2.96 0.67
N PRO A 12 -24.91 2.61 -0.04
CA PRO A 12 -24.05 3.61 -0.69
C PRO A 12 -24.75 4.48 -1.74
N ALA A 13 -25.77 3.96 -2.43
CA ALA A 13 -26.52 4.72 -3.41
C ALA A 13 -27.42 5.77 -2.74
N ALA A 14 -28.06 5.40 -1.65
CA ALA A 14 -28.83 6.33 -0.82
C ALA A 14 -27.92 7.38 -0.17
N ALA A 15 -26.74 6.98 0.32
CA ALA A 15 -25.76 7.92 0.87
C ALA A 15 -25.31 8.96 -0.16
N ARG A 16 -24.96 8.50 -1.38
CA ARG A 16 -24.61 9.39 -2.49
C ARG A 16 -25.71 10.39 -2.83
N SER A 17 -26.95 9.90 -3.01
CA SER A 17 -28.08 10.75 -3.35
C SER A 17 -28.41 11.78 -2.26
N SER A 18 -28.24 11.42 -0.99
CA SER A 18 -28.51 12.30 0.15
C SER A 18 -27.51 13.48 0.23
N VAL A 19 -26.26 13.30 -0.20
CA VAL A 19 -25.23 14.34 -0.12
C VAL A 19 -25.11 15.15 -1.40
N GLU A 20 -25.62 14.70 -2.53
CA GLU A 20 -25.52 15.40 -3.81
C GLU A 20 -26.02 16.87 -3.72
N PRO A 21 -27.19 17.19 -3.16
CA PRO A 21 -27.61 18.57 -2.98
C PRO A 21 -26.78 19.35 -1.95
N LEU A 22 -26.23 18.66 -0.94
CA LEU A 22 -25.39 19.30 0.08
C LEU A 22 -24.01 19.68 -0.46
N TYR A 23 -23.47 18.91 -1.42
CA TYR A 23 -22.14 19.10 -1.99
C TYR A 23 -22.11 19.94 -3.25
N TYR A 24 -23.28 20.28 -3.80
CA TYR A 24 -23.40 21.05 -5.04
C TYR A 24 -22.61 22.36 -4.94
N GLY A 25 -21.70 22.58 -5.90
CA GLY A 25 -20.87 23.79 -5.99
C GLY A 25 -19.82 23.96 -4.90
N ARG A 26 -19.63 22.97 -4.00
CA ARG A 26 -18.66 23.04 -2.91
C ARG A 26 -17.32 22.40 -3.30
N THR A 27 -16.25 22.99 -2.79
CA THR A 27 -14.88 22.49 -2.99
C THR A 27 -14.19 22.22 -1.65
N LEU A 28 -13.24 21.32 -1.65
CA LEU A 28 -12.29 21.10 -0.57
C LEU A 28 -11.27 22.25 -0.51
N SER A 29 -10.48 22.31 0.56
CA SER A 29 -9.38 23.29 0.69
C SER A 29 -8.32 23.19 -0.41
N THR A 30 -8.25 22.07 -1.11
CA THR A 30 -7.39 21.84 -2.28
C THR A 30 -7.97 22.44 -3.57
N GLY A 31 -9.27 22.77 -3.62
CA GLY A 31 -10.00 23.16 -4.81
C GLY A 31 -10.76 22.02 -5.49
N GLU A 32 -10.55 20.76 -5.07
CA GLU A 32 -11.26 19.60 -5.58
C GLU A 32 -12.75 19.66 -5.23
N SER A 33 -13.64 19.33 -6.17
CA SER A 33 -15.09 19.24 -5.89
C SER A 33 -15.36 18.18 -4.81
N VAL A 34 -16.14 18.54 -3.79
CA VAL A 34 -16.49 17.62 -2.68
C VAL A 34 -17.18 16.37 -3.20
N MET A 35 -18.09 16.52 -4.18
CA MET A 35 -18.82 15.39 -4.76
C MET A 35 -17.90 14.49 -5.61
N ALA A 36 -17.05 15.07 -6.45
CA ALA A 36 -16.09 14.32 -7.26
C ALA A 36 -15.08 13.56 -6.36
N HIS A 37 -14.65 14.19 -5.27
CA HIS A 37 -13.81 13.54 -4.27
C HIS A 37 -14.51 12.33 -3.63
N ALA A 38 -15.75 12.49 -3.18
CA ALA A 38 -16.53 11.39 -2.60
C ALA A 38 -16.73 10.22 -3.58
N ASP A 39 -17.08 10.51 -4.84
CA ASP A 39 -17.21 9.50 -5.89
C ASP A 39 -15.88 8.78 -6.15
N GLY A 40 -14.77 9.51 -6.22
CA GLY A 40 -13.43 8.96 -6.41
C GLY A 40 -12.99 8.05 -5.25
N VAL A 41 -13.19 8.50 -4.01
CA VAL A 41 -12.90 7.70 -2.81
C VAL A 41 -13.73 6.43 -2.79
N ALA A 42 -15.04 6.53 -3.05
CA ALA A 42 -15.93 5.38 -3.11
C ALA A 42 -15.49 4.36 -4.18
N ASN A 43 -15.01 4.82 -5.34
CA ASN A 43 -14.49 3.95 -6.39
C ASN A 43 -13.19 3.24 -5.99
N ILE A 44 -12.26 3.95 -5.33
CA ILE A 44 -11.03 3.34 -4.79
C ILE A 44 -11.39 2.25 -3.77
N LEU A 45 -12.31 2.54 -2.86
CA LEU A 45 -12.71 1.58 -1.83
C LEU A 45 -13.42 0.36 -2.43
N ARG A 46 -14.29 0.52 -3.43
CA ARG A 46 -14.94 -0.60 -4.14
C ARG A 46 -13.92 -1.55 -4.79
N ALA A 47 -12.86 -1.01 -5.35
CA ALA A 47 -11.80 -1.82 -5.96
C ALA A 47 -11.03 -2.66 -4.94
N ILE A 48 -10.89 -2.18 -3.70
CA ILE A 48 -10.19 -2.87 -2.63
C ILE A 48 -11.15 -3.77 -1.87
N ARG A 49 -12.30 -3.23 -1.49
CA ARG A 49 -13.32 -3.90 -0.70
C ARG A 49 -14.71 -3.30 -0.96
N ASN A 50 -15.64 -4.14 -1.32
CA ASN A 50 -17.03 -3.72 -1.51
C ASN A 50 -17.80 -3.78 -0.16
N ASP A 51 -17.41 -2.94 0.80
CA ASP A 51 -18.03 -2.77 2.11
C ASP A 51 -19.06 -1.62 2.05
N PRO A 52 -20.37 -1.89 2.15
CA PRO A 52 -21.40 -0.88 2.04
C PRO A 52 -21.31 0.21 3.12
N GLU A 53 -20.91 -0.12 4.35
CA GLU A 53 -20.76 0.86 5.44
C GLU A 53 -19.61 1.80 5.18
N LEU A 54 -18.45 1.25 4.74
CA LEU A 54 -17.26 2.01 4.41
C LEU A 54 -17.49 2.94 3.21
N ILE A 55 -18.16 2.45 2.18
CA ILE A 55 -18.48 3.24 0.97
C ILE A 55 -19.51 4.33 1.30
N SER A 56 -20.50 4.04 2.16
CA SER A 56 -21.45 5.06 2.64
C SER A 56 -20.73 6.14 3.45
N ALA A 57 -19.80 5.77 4.33
CA ALA A 57 -18.97 6.71 5.08
C ALA A 57 -18.11 7.59 4.15
N ALA A 58 -17.64 7.04 3.02
CA ALA A 58 -16.90 7.82 2.01
C ALA A 58 -17.76 8.93 1.38
N TYR A 59 -19.05 8.70 1.18
CA TYR A 59 -19.97 9.76 0.72
C TYR A 59 -20.29 10.77 1.82
N LEU A 60 -20.35 10.33 3.07
CA LEU A 60 -20.79 11.16 4.20
C LEU A 60 -19.66 11.95 4.88
N PHE A 61 -18.42 11.84 4.41
CA PHE A 61 -17.22 12.37 5.08
C PHE A 61 -17.26 13.87 5.39
N SER A 62 -17.94 14.67 4.57
CA SER A 62 -18.03 16.13 4.71
C SER A 62 -19.34 16.60 5.36
N VAL A 63 -20.30 15.71 5.59
CA VAL A 63 -21.59 16.02 6.26
C VAL A 63 -21.41 16.71 7.62
N PRO A 64 -20.41 16.33 8.46
CA PRO A 64 -20.18 17.00 9.75
C PRO A 64 -19.95 18.51 9.68
N THR A 65 -19.48 19.01 8.54
CA THR A 65 -19.25 20.44 8.34
C THR A 65 -20.45 21.20 7.74
N LEU A 66 -21.51 20.48 7.35
CA LEU A 66 -22.61 21.04 6.56
C LEU A 66 -23.99 20.92 7.22
N VAL A 67 -24.15 19.99 8.15
CA VAL A 67 -25.45 19.66 8.75
C VAL A 67 -25.38 19.89 10.25
N GLN A 68 -26.47 20.42 10.84
CA GLN A 68 -26.62 20.46 12.29
C GLN A 68 -26.87 19.05 12.82
N LYS A 69 -26.22 18.68 13.96
CA LYS A 69 -26.32 17.37 14.57
C LYS A 69 -26.01 16.21 13.59
N PRO A 70 -24.84 16.23 12.98
CA PRO A 70 -24.49 15.29 11.90
C PRO A 70 -24.53 13.83 12.37
N ASP A 71 -24.10 13.54 13.60
CA ASP A 71 -24.09 12.19 14.14
C ASP A 71 -25.50 11.60 14.23
N GLU A 72 -26.47 12.36 14.79
CA GLU A 72 -27.87 11.94 14.88
C GLU A 72 -28.48 11.72 13.47
N TRP A 73 -28.14 12.60 12.53
CA TRP A 73 -28.63 12.52 11.17
C TRP A 73 -28.08 11.29 10.43
N ILE A 74 -26.79 11.00 10.55
CA ILE A 74 -26.13 9.85 9.90
C ILE A 74 -26.62 8.55 10.56
N GLU A 75 -26.64 8.48 11.88
CA GLU A 75 -27.08 7.30 12.62
C GLU A 75 -28.52 6.92 12.28
N LYS A 76 -29.41 7.90 12.26
CA LYS A 76 -30.82 7.69 11.91
C LYS A 76 -31.01 7.21 10.46
N SER A 77 -30.17 7.66 9.54
CA SER A 77 -30.32 7.38 8.10
C SER A 77 -29.55 6.15 7.64
N PHE A 78 -28.36 5.91 8.19
CA PHE A 78 -27.36 4.94 7.68
C PHE A 78 -26.83 3.99 8.77
N GLY A 79 -27.23 4.16 10.04
CA GLY A 79 -26.83 3.32 11.16
C GLY A 79 -25.60 3.81 11.93
N GLU A 80 -25.46 3.28 13.17
CA GLU A 80 -24.40 3.65 14.12
C GLU A 80 -22.99 3.37 13.58
N ASN A 81 -22.79 2.25 12.87
CA ASN A 81 -21.48 1.90 12.32
C ASN A 81 -20.98 2.97 11.35
N VAL A 82 -21.84 3.44 10.44
CA VAL A 82 -21.51 4.48 9.47
C VAL A 82 -21.23 5.82 10.18
N ALA A 83 -22.07 6.18 11.16
CA ALA A 83 -21.88 7.38 11.97
C ALA A 83 -20.54 7.32 12.74
N GLY A 84 -20.22 6.17 13.31
CA GLY A 84 -18.93 5.91 13.96
C GLY A 84 -17.74 6.13 13.04
N LEU A 85 -17.76 5.56 11.83
CA LEU A 85 -16.68 5.73 10.83
C LEU A 85 -16.48 7.20 10.45
N VAL A 86 -17.57 7.93 10.21
CA VAL A 86 -17.49 9.36 9.84
C VAL A 86 -16.95 10.20 10.99
N ARG A 87 -17.41 9.95 12.22
CA ARG A 87 -16.93 10.62 13.44
C ARG A 87 -15.45 10.40 13.69
N GLU A 88 -14.97 9.16 13.59
CA GLU A 88 -13.56 8.84 13.77
C GLU A 88 -12.68 9.44 12.65
N LEU A 89 -13.17 9.46 11.40
CA LEU A 89 -12.50 10.14 10.30
C LEU A 89 -12.38 11.66 10.57
N GLY A 90 -13.43 12.27 11.11
CA GLY A 90 -13.42 13.68 11.53
C GLY A 90 -12.33 13.97 12.56
N LYS A 91 -12.25 13.18 13.64
CA LYS A 91 -11.19 13.27 14.65
C LYS A 91 -9.79 13.15 14.04
N MET A 92 -9.59 12.22 13.13
CA MET A 92 -8.32 12.01 12.46
C MET A 92 -7.93 13.19 11.55
N ASN A 93 -8.90 13.80 10.87
CA ASN A 93 -8.68 15.01 10.08
C ASN A 93 -8.30 16.21 10.95
N ASP A 94 -8.93 16.38 12.10
CA ASP A 94 -8.64 17.48 13.04
C ASP A 94 -7.26 17.32 13.66
N LEU A 95 -6.86 16.10 14.02
CA LEU A 95 -5.49 15.81 14.48
C LEU A 95 -4.45 16.14 13.40
N SER A 96 -4.72 15.76 12.15
CA SER A 96 -3.84 16.09 11.02
C SER A 96 -3.72 17.60 10.78
N LYS A 97 -4.82 18.35 10.93
CA LYS A 97 -4.83 19.82 10.81
C LYS A 97 -4.02 20.48 11.93
N ARG A 98 -4.21 20.05 13.18
CA ARG A 98 -3.47 20.58 14.35
C ARG A 98 -1.96 20.32 14.21
N ALA A 99 -1.57 19.12 13.80
CA ALA A 99 -0.18 18.79 13.55
C ALA A 99 0.49 19.68 12.49
N ARG A 100 -0.27 20.11 11.46
CA ARG A 100 0.22 21.06 10.45
C ARG A 100 0.32 22.49 10.97
N SER A 101 -0.62 22.94 11.82
CA SER A 101 -0.61 24.31 12.36
C SER A 101 0.52 24.53 13.37
N GLU A 102 0.85 23.52 14.17
CA GLU A 102 1.94 23.58 15.14
C GLU A 102 3.33 23.57 14.45
N ASN A 103 3.43 23.08 13.20
CA ASN A 103 4.69 22.97 12.44
C ASN A 103 5.00 24.12 11.49
N LYS A 104 4.22 25.21 11.49
CA LYS A 104 4.52 26.38 10.63
C LYS A 104 5.84 27.10 10.94
N GLU A 105 6.45 26.81 12.07
CA GLU A 105 7.74 27.41 12.49
C GLU A 105 8.95 26.50 12.25
N SER A 106 8.78 25.22 11.88
CA SER A 106 9.90 24.32 11.57
C SER A 106 9.67 23.56 10.28
N SER A 107 10.51 23.87 9.32
CA SER A 107 10.61 23.25 8.01
C SER A 107 10.62 21.71 8.06
N ALA A 108 9.66 21.07 7.39
CA ALA A 108 9.73 19.78 6.71
C ALA A 108 9.69 18.46 7.50
N ALA A 109 9.63 18.39 8.81
CA ALA A 109 9.46 17.10 9.50
C ALA A 109 8.09 17.02 10.19
N VAL A 110 7.18 16.21 9.65
CA VAL A 110 6.00 15.79 10.40
C VAL A 110 6.50 15.15 11.70
N GLN A 111 6.21 15.79 12.85
CA GLN A 111 6.76 15.31 14.11
C GLN A 111 6.30 13.88 14.39
N PRO A 112 7.19 12.99 14.87
CA PRO A 112 6.83 11.63 15.28
C PRO A 112 5.62 11.57 16.22
N GLU A 113 5.40 12.62 17.00
CA GLU A 113 4.28 12.79 17.92
C GLU A 113 2.92 12.93 17.20
N ALA A 114 2.86 13.63 16.06
CA ALA A 114 1.64 13.74 15.25
C ALA A 114 1.27 12.40 14.64
N LEU A 115 2.27 11.65 14.17
CA LEU A 115 2.11 10.26 13.73
C LEU A 115 1.60 9.37 14.87
N ARG A 116 2.17 9.50 16.07
CA ARG A 116 1.76 8.74 17.26
C ARG A 116 0.30 9.00 17.63
N ARG A 117 -0.14 10.26 17.65
CA ARG A 117 -1.54 10.65 17.90
C ARG A 117 -2.48 10.10 16.84
N MET A 118 -2.06 10.15 15.59
CA MET A 118 -2.80 9.60 14.47
C MET A 118 -2.97 8.07 14.62
N PHE A 119 -1.92 7.34 14.97
CA PHE A 119 -1.98 5.90 15.20
C PHE A 119 -2.84 5.50 16.40
N LEU A 120 -2.79 6.26 17.49
CA LEU A 120 -3.64 6.01 18.66
C LEU A 120 -5.13 6.23 18.34
N ALA A 121 -5.46 7.21 17.50
CA ALA A 121 -6.83 7.41 17.00
C ALA A 121 -7.29 6.29 16.07
N MET A 122 -6.37 5.66 15.33
CA MET A 122 -6.63 4.55 14.40
C MET A 122 -6.86 3.20 15.09
N SER A 123 -6.54 3.06 16.36
CA SER A 123 -6.56 1.75 17.05
C SER A 123 -7.95 1.14 17.20
N GLN A 124 -9.03 1.89 16.93
CA GLN A 124 -10.40 1.43 17.11
C GLN A 124 -11.00 0.79 15.86
N ASP A 125 -10.81 1.37 14.66
CA ASP A 125 -11.32 0.79 13.41
C ASP A 125 -10.38 1.07 12.23
N LEU A 126 -9.80 0.01 11.67
CA LEU A 126 -8.90 0.10 10.49
C LEU A 126 -9.59 0.62 9.23
N ARG A 127 -10.92 0.51 9.14
CA ARG A 127 -11.69 1.04 8.01
C ARG A 127 -11.53 2.56 7.89
N VAL A 128 -11.36 3.27 9.00
CA VAL A 128 -11.10 4.72 9.03
C VAL A 128 -9.76 5.04 8.37
N VAL A 129 -8.75 4.20 8.61
CA VAL A 129 -7.42 4.36 7.97
C VAL A 129 -7.51 4.15 6.47
N LEU A 130 -8.20 3.09 6.05
CA LEU A 130 -8.40 2.79 4.65
C LEU A 130 -9.14 3.94 3.94
N LEU A 131 -10.18 4.48 4.57
CA LEU A 131 -10.91 5.64 4.09
C LEU A 131 -10.00 6.87 3.94
N LYS A 132 -9.14 7.11 4.93
CA LYS A 132 -8.18 8.23 4.89
C LYS A 132 -7.12 8.06 3.80
N LEU A 133 -6.58 6.85 3.61
CA LEU A 133 -5.63 6.55 2.54
C LEU A 133 -6.27 6.69 1.16
N ALA A 134 -7.51 6.20 0.99
CA ALA A 134 -8.27 6.36 -0.25
C ALA A 134 -8.57 7.83 -0.56
N SER A 135 -8.94 8.62 0.44
CA SER A 135 -9.12 10.08 0.32
C SER A 135 -7.81 10.77 -0.10
N ARG A 136 -6.68 10.37 0.51
CA ARG A 136 -5.36 10.91 0.15
C ARG A 136 -4.99 10.62 -1.29
N LEU A 137 -5.22 9.38 -1.72
CA LEU A 137 -4.96 8.93 -3.08
C LEU A 137 -5.84 9.68 -4.11
N GLN A 138 -7.14 9.84 -3.81
CA GLN A 138 -8.05 10.57 -4.67
C GLN A 138 -7.60 12.02 -4.91
N THR A 139 -7.18 12.72 -3.86
CA THR A 139 -6.67 14.09 -4.01
C THR A 139 -5.37 14.15 -4.82
N LEU A 140 -4.45 13.17 -4.70
CA LEU A 140 -3.26 13.09 -5.57
C LEU A 140 -3.66 12.89 -7.04
N ARG A 141 -4.63 12.02 -7.33
CA ARG A 141 -5.17 11.83 -8.68
C ARG A 141 -5.77 13.11 -9.25
N TRP A 142 -6.49 13.85 -8.40
CA TRP A 142 -7.05 15.14 -8.78
C TRP A 142 -5.96 16.17 -9.11
N PHE A 143 -4.88 16.27 -8.31
CA PHE A 143 -3.75 17.15 -8.59
C PHE A 143 -3.10 16.85 -9.95
N VAL A 144 -3.04 15.58 -10.37
CA VAL A 144 -2.52 15.20 -11.70
C VAL A 144 -3.32 15.83 -12.82
N SER A 145 -4.65 15.88 -12.69
CA SER A 145 -5.55 16.42 -13.74
C SER A 145 -5.74 17.91 -13.65
N SER A 146 -5.74 18.49 -12.45
CA SER A 146 -6.04 19.92 -12.24
C SER A 146 -4.84 20.83 -12.33
N GLN A 147 -3.61 20.29 -12.12
CA GLN A 147 -2.38 21.07 -12.00
C GLN A 147 -2.47 22.22 -10.97
N ALA A 148 -3.31 22.03 -9.94
CA ALA A 148 -3.53 23.04 -8.91
C ALA A 148 -2.28 23.21 -8.03
N PRO A 149 -2.09 24.39 -7.40
CA PRO A 149 -0.99 24.62 -6.47
C PRO A 149 -1.12 23.77 -5.20
N GLY A 150 0.02 23.48 -4.53
CA GLY A 150 0.08 22.71 -3.30
C GLY A 150 0.28 21.21 -3.50
N ALA A 151 0.45 20.75 -4.74
CA ALA A 151 0.70 19.34 -5.04
C ALA A 151 2.02 18.82 -4.49
N VAL A 152 3.06 19.66 -4.46
CA VAL A 152 4.41 19.30 -3.95
C VAL A 152 4.35 19.02 -2.46
N GLU A 153 3.87 19.96 -1.66
CA GLU A 153 3.76 19.81 -0.20
C GLU A 153 2.82 18.65 0.17
N PHE A 154 1.77 18.46 -0.62
CA PHE A 154 0.87 17.31 -0.44
C PHE A 154 1.58 15.99 -0.76
N GLY A 155 2.41 15.94 -1.78
CA GLY A 155 3.24 14.80 -2.13
C GLY A 155 4.29 14.48 -1.07
N GLU A 156 5.01 15.48 -0.58
CA GLU A 156 6.01 15.34 0.50
C GLU A 156 5.39 14.77 1.78
N GLU A 157 4.26 15.32 2.23
CA GLU A 157 3.52 14.78 3.37
C GLU A 157 3.05 13.34 3.11
N THR A 158 2.66 13.02 1.87
CA THR A 158 2.25 11.66 1.52
C THR A 158 3.39 10.68 1.65
N LEU A 159 4.57 11.01 1.14
CA LEU A 159 5.77 10.17 1.25
C LEU A 159 6.26 10.03 2.70
N ALA A 160 6.14 11.09 3.50
CA ALA A 160 6.57 11.07 4.89
C ALA A 160 5.63 10.27 5.82
N VAL A 161 4.31 10.30 5.56
CA VAL A 161 3.31 9.80 6.51
C VAL A 161 2.47 8.66 5.94
N TYR A 162 1.80 8.90 4.80
CA TYR A 162 0.73 8.02 4.34
C TYR A 162 1.23 6.79 3.58
N ALA A 163 2.27 6.93 2.77
CA ALA A 163 2.86 5.79 2.06
C ALA A 163 3.54 4.80 3.03
N PRO A 164 4.33 5.21 4.04
CA PRO A 164 4.82 4.32 5.08
C PRO A 164 3.70 3.65 5.88
N LEU A 165 2.58 4.36 6.13
CA LEU A 165 1.42 3.80 6.79
C LEU A 165 0.77 2.70 5.95
N ALA A 166 0.51 2.96 4.67
CA ALA A 166 -0.03 1.98 3.74
C ALA A 166 0.90 0.75 3.61
N ASN A 167 2.22 0.96 3.61
CA ASN A 167 3.23 -0.10 3.62
C ASN A 167 3.11 -1.00 4.84
N ARG A 168 3.01 -0.41 6.04
CA ARG A 168 2.88 -1.15 7.30
C ARG A 168 1.59 -1.97 7.39
N LEU A 169 0.51 -1.42 6.85
CA LEU A 169 -0.78 -2.10 6.79
C LEU A 169 -0.86 -3.15 5.65
N GLY A 170 0.20 -3.25 4.84
CA GLY A 170 0.24 -4.16 3.70
C GLY A 170 -0.76 -3.79 2.58
N ILE A 171 -1.31 -2.57 2.58
CA ILE A 171 -2.26 -2.10 1.56
C ILE A 171 -1.46 -1.60 0.34
N TRP A 172 -0.91 -2.56 -0.39
CA TRP A 172 0.08 -2.28 -1.44
C TRP A 172 -0.51 -1.54 -2.64
N GLN A 173 -1.77 -1.83 -3.00
CA GLN A 173 -2.44 -1.14 -4.11
C GLN A 173 -2.49 0.38 -3.90
N ILE A 174 -2.78 0.83 -2.68
CA ILE A 174 -2.77 2.26 -2.36
C ILE A 174 -1.33 2.77 -2.20
N LYS A 175 -0.47 1.99 -1.54
CA LYS A 175 0.90 2.41 -1.24
C LYS A 175 1.65 2.86 -2.48
N TRP A 176 1.73 2.00 -3.49
CA TRP A 176 2.56 2.30 -4.65
C TRP A 176 2.03 3.49 -5.46
N GLU A 177 0.70 3.63 -5.58
CA GLU A 177 0.14 4.76 -6.29
C GLU A 177 0.34 6.07 -5.52
N LEU A 178 0.25 6.05 -4.18
CA LEU A 178 0.64 7.17 -3.34
C LEU A 178 2.10 7.56 -3.57
N GLU A 179 3.01 6.59 -3.64
CA GLU A 179 4.44 6.81 -3.86
C GLU A 179 4.72 7.36 -5.26
N ASP A 180 4.19 6.74 -6.31
CA ASP A 180 4.42 7.14 -7.70
C ASP A 180 3.85 8.53 -8.00
N LEU A 181 2.62 8.81 -7.58
CA LEU A 181 2.01 10.12 -7.78
C LEU A 181 2.72 11.21 -6.95
N SER A 182 3.16 10.89 -5.74
CA SER A 182 3.92 11.84 -4.92
C SER A 182 5.28 12.15 -5.54
N LEU A 183 6.01 11.14 -6.05
CA LEU A 183 7.28 11.33 -6.74
C LEU A 183 7.12 12.25 -7.97
N ARG A 184 6.02 12.09 -8.71
CA ARG A 184 5.72 12.92 -9.87
C ARG A 184 5.67 14.42 -9.54
N PHE A 185 5.24 14.77 -8.32
CA PHE A 185 5.17 16.16 -7.87
C PHE A 185 6.45 16.62 -7.16
N THR A 186 7.06 15.76 -6.34
CA THR A 186 8.25 16.13 -5.55
C THR A 186 9.55 16.09 -6.35
N HIS A 187 9.65 15.17 -7.32
CA HIS A 187 10.84 14.96 -8.16
C HIS A 187 10.43 14.77 -9.64
N PRO A 188 9.82 15.78 -10.27
CA PRO A 188 9.22 15.64 -11.60
C PRO A 188 10.24 15.28 -12.69
N ALA A 189 11.46 15.80 -12.62
CA ALA A 189 12.50 15.52 -13.61
C ALA A 189 12.87 14.02 -13.61
N GLU A 190 13.17 13.48 -12.45
CA GLU A 190 13.51 12.06 -12.26
C GLU A 190 12.34 11.13 -12.57
N TYR A 191 11.12 11.53 -12.18
CA TYR A 191 9.91 10.77 -12.52
C TYR A 191 9.75 10.64 -14.04
N HIS A 192 9.84 11.78 -14.77
CA HIS A 192 9.68 11.78 -16.23
C HIS A 192 10.82 11.08 -16.94
N GLN A 193 12.07 11.21 -16.44
CA GLN A 193 13.20 10.48 -17.00
C GLN A 193 12.97 8.97 -16.90
N ILE A 194 12.66 8.44 -15.71
CA ILE A 194 12.42 7.01 -15.52
C ILE A 194 11.20 6.55 -16.33
N ALA A 195 10.14 7.35 -16.41
CA ALA A 195 8.96 7.05 -17.21
C ALA A 195 9.31 6.95 -18.71
N ALA A 196 10.12 7.87 -19.24
CA ALA A 196 10.59 7.84 -20.62
C ALA A 196 11.45 6.61 -20.91
N GLU A 197 12.44 6.31 -20.05
CA GLU A 197 13.28 5.12 -20.20
C GLU A 197 12.47 3.81 -20.13
N LEU A 198 11.40 3.79 -19.32
CA LEU A 198 10.45 2.68 -19.28
C LEU A 198 9.59 2.59 -20.55
N ASP A 199 9.24 3.71 -21.18
CA ASP A 199 8.40 3.74 -22.38
C ASP A 199 9.23 3.42 -23.64
N GLU A 200 10.43 3.94 -23.78
CA GLU A 200 11.35 3.63 -24.88
C GLU A 200 11.66 2.13 -25.00
N SER A 201 11.80 1.45 -23.87
CA SER A 201 12.03 0.00 -23.84
C SER A 201 10.73 -0.83 -23.80
N ARG A 202 9.56 -0.21 -23.98
CA ARG A 202 8.26 -0.83 -23.68
C ARG A 202 7.94 -2.02 -24.60
N GLU A 203 8.05 -1.84 -25.92
CA GLU A 203 7.70 -2.89 -26.88
C GLU A 203 8.61 -4.11 -26.73
N GLU A 204 9.93 -3.89 -26.75
CA GLU A 204 10.93 -4.94 -26.55
C GLU A 204 10.73 -5.65 -25.20
N ARG A 205 10.45 -4.89 -24.15
CA ARG A 205 10.21 -5.43 -22.82
C ARG A 205 8.92 -6.24 -22.76
N LEU A 206 7.83 -5.78 -23.40
CA LEU A 206 6.56 -6.50 -23.44
C LEU A 206 6.68 -7.81 -24.19
N GLU A 207 7.34 -7.81 -25.35
CA GLU A 207 7.60 -9.05 -26.12
C GLU A 207 8.47 -10.02 -25.32
N PHE A 208 9.56 -9.53 -24.75
CA PHE A 208 10.45 -10.32 -23.90
C PHE A 208 9.70 -10.92 -22.71
N MET A 209 8.90 -10.12 -22.00
CA MET A 209 8.13 -10.59 -20.85
C MET A 209 7.04 -11.58 -21.26
N ALA A 210 6.37 -11.36 -22.40
CA ALA A 210 5.36 -12.29 -22.91
C ALA A 210 5.97 -13.67 -23.23
N LEU A 211 7.17 -13.69 -23.84
CA LEU A 211 7.91 -14.93 -24.11
C LEU A 211 8.34 -15.61 -22.81
N ALA A 212 8.86 -14.87 -21.84
CA ALA A 212 9.27 -15.41 -20.55
C ALA A 212 8.07 -16.03 -19.80
N VAL A 213 6.95 -15.30 -19.72
CA VAL A 213 5.71 -15.77 -19.10
C VAL A 213 5.22 -17.04 -19.78
N LYS A 214 5.15 -17.05 -21.13
CA LYS A 214 4.70 -18.21 -21.90
C LYS A 214 5.60 -19.44 -21.66
N LYS A 215 6.92 -19.23 -21.62
CA LYS A 215 7.88 -20.33 -21.39
C LYS A 215 7.73 -20.89 -19.96
N ILE A 216 7.65 -20.03 -18.95
CA ILE A 216 7.47 -20.45 -17.56
C ILE A 216 6.11 -21.11 -17.36
N GLN A 217 5.03 -20.58 -17.95
CA GLN A 217 3.70 -21.18 -17.88
C GLN A 217 3.69 -22.60 -18.47
N ALA A 218 4.29 -22.78 -19.66
CA ALA A 218 4.40 -24.10 -20.31
C ALA A 218 5.22 -25.08 -19.45
N LEU A 219 6.28 -24.58 -18.79
CA LEU A 219 7.12 -25.37 -17.90
C LEU A 219 6.34 -25.83 -16.65
N MET A 220 5.55 -24.96 -16.02
CA MET A 220 4.69 -25.35 -14.90
C MET A 220 3.68 -26.42 -15.31
N ILE A 221 3.03 -26.24 -16.45
CA ILE A 221 2.04 -27.21 -16.99
C ILE A 221 2.68 -28.57 -17.25
N SER A 222 3.88 -28.61 -17.87
CA SER A 222 4.57 -29.88 -18.20
C SER A 222 4.98 -30.69 -16.96
N HIS A 223 5.10 -30.04 -15.81
CA HIS A 223 5.37 -30.66 -14.51
C HIS A 223 4.10 -30.87 -13.67
N GLY A 224 2.91 -30.64 -14.21
CA GLY A 224 1.64 -30.87 -13.54
C GLY A 224 1.28 -29.79 -12.49
N ILE A 225 1.99 -28.66 -12.45
CA ILE A 225 1.68 -27.56 -11.54
C ILE A 225 0.67 -26.63 -12.20
N GLN A 226 -0.50 -26.49 -11.59
CA GLN A 226 -1.46 -25.45 -11.95
C GLN A 226 -1.02 -24.12 -11.34
N ALA A 227 -0.44 -23.28 -12.18
CA ALA A 227 0.05 -21.97 -11.78
C ALA A 227 -0.54 -20.85 -12.66
N GLU A 228 -0.79 -19.71 -12.08
CA GLU A 228 -1.03 -18.47 -12.80
C GLU A 228 0.30 -17.73 -12.94
N VAL A 229 0.78 -17.57 -14.18
CA VAL A 229 2.04 -16.88 -14.46
C VAL A 229 1.77 -15.55 -15.14
N SER A 230 2.30 -14.48 -14.59
CA SER A 230 2.09 -13.12 -15.09
C SER A 230 3.37 -12.29 -15.03
N GLY A 231 3.51 -11.34 -15.96
CA GLY A 231 4.54 -10.32 -15.88
C GLY A 231 4.21 -9.31 -14.78
N ARG A 232 5.24 -8.87 -14.07
CA ARG A 232 5.11 -7.86 -13.01
C ARG A 232 5.85 -6.59 -13.40
N PRO A 233 5.14 -5.50 -13.67
CA PRO A 233 5.75 -4.20 -13.84
C PRO A 233 6.27 -3.64 -12.51
N LYS A 234 7.42 -2.98 -12.53
CA LYS A 234 7.98 -2.30 -11.37
C LYS A 234 7.58 -0.83 -11.36
N HIS A 235 7.25 -0.33 -10.18
CA HIS A 235 6.84 1.06 -9.97
C HIS A 235 8.00 2.04 -10.13
N ILE A 236 7.70 3.24 -10.64
CA ILE A 236 8.68 4.30 -10.88
C ILE A 236 9.36 4.71 -9.57
N TYR A 237 8.59 4.89 -8.49
CA TYR A 237 9.15 5.20 -7.17
C TYR A 237 10.11 4.12 -6.66
N SER A 238 9.77 2.84 -6.82
CA SER A 238 10.63 1.73 -6.40
C SER A 238 11.93 1.68 -7.22
N ILE A 239 11.86 2.00 -8.52
CA ILE A 239 13.04 2.15 -9.39
C ILE A 239 13.88 3.32 -8.91
N TRP A 240 13.31 4.50 -8.76
CA TRP A 240 13.96 5.71 -8.28
C TRP A 240 14.67 5.48 -6.94
N LYS A 241 13.95 4.92 -5.95
CA LYS A 241 14.51 4.62 -4.62
C LYS A 241 15.71 3.67 -4.69
N LYS A 242 15.67 2.66 -5.57
CA LYS A 242 16.79 1.74 -5.77
C LYS A 242 17.97 2.43 -6.44
N MET A 243 17.74 3.27 -7.46
CA MET A 243 18.76 4.09 -8.09
C MET A 243 19.48 4.98 -7.07
N GLN A 244 18.72 5.70 -6.23
CA GLN A 244 19.26 6.56 -5.18
C GLN A 244 20.06 5.78 -4.14
N ARG A 245 19.52 4.68 -3.62
CA ARG A 245 20.16 3.90 -2.54
C ARG A 245 21.45 3.22 -3.00
N LYS A 246 21.45 2.67 -4.21
CA LYS A 246 22.60 1.90 -4.74
C LYS A 246 23.49 2.72 -5.67
N HIS A 247 23.19 3.99 -5.90
CA HIS A 247 23.88 4.89 -6.86
C HIS A 247 23.97 4.26 -8.25
N LEU A 248 22.88 3.61 -8.71
CA LEU A 248 22.82 2.94 -10.01
C LEU A 248 22.10 3.80 -11.03
N ARG A 249 22.50 3.66 -12.30
CA ARG A 249 21.73 4.16 -13.45
C ARG A 249 20.62 3.17 -13.78
N PHE A 250 19.63 3.61 -14.55
CA PHE A 250 18.49 2.78 -14.96
C PHE A 250 18.92 1.52 -15.73
N ASP A 251 19.88 1.64 -16.64
CA ASP A 251 20.43 0.54 -17.43
C ASP A 251 21.16 -0.55 -16.60
N GLN A 252 21.53 -0.23 -15.36
CA GLN A 252 22.15 -1.15 -14.40
C GLN A 252 21.15 -1.86 -13.50
N LEU A 253 19.85 -1.61 -13.69
CA LEU A 253 18.79 -2.25 -12.89
C LEU A 253 18.35 -3.56 -13.53
N PHE A 254 18.62 -4.66 -12.86
CA PHE A 254 18.26 -6.01 -13.33
C PHE A 254 16.80 -6.39 -13.07
N ASP A 255 16.13 -5.80 -12.09
CA ASP A 255 14.81 -6.16 -11.59
C ASP A 255 13.65 -5.35 -12.18
N VAL A 256 13.88 -4.66 -13.30
CA VAL A 256 12.82 -4.00 -14.08
C VAL A 256 11.94 -5.04 -14.80
N ARG A 257 12.45 -6.26 -14.98
CA ARG A 257 11.78 -7.41 -15.57
C ARG A 257 11.49 -8.44 -14.48
N ALA A 258 10.24 -8.65 -14.15
CA ALA A 258 9.84 -9.63 -13.15
C ALA A 258 8.67 -10.47 -13.61
N VAL A 259 8.68 -11.75 -13.25
CA VAL A 259 7.58 -12.72 -13.46
C VAL A 259 7.06 -13.16 -12.10
N ARG A 260 5.75 -13.24 -11.97
CA ARG A 260 5.07 -13.79 -10.81
C ARG A 260 4.45 -15.13 -11.14
N ILE A 261 4.67 -16.09 -10.26
CA ILE A 261 4.07 -17.43 -10.30
C ILE A 261 3.19 -17.57 -9.08
N ILE A 262 1.88 -17.75 -9.29
CA ILE A 262 0.91 -17.97 -8.22
C ILE A 262 0.46 -19.42 -8.27
N VAL A 263 0.58 -20.13 -7.16
CA VAL A 263 0.20 -21.53 -6.97
C VAL A 263 -0.77 -21.67 -5.80
N GLU A 264 -1.29 -22.86 -5.56
CA GLU A 264 -2.28 -23.07 -4.51
C GLU A 264 -1.66 -23.37 -3.13
N THR A 265 -0.55 -24.10 -3.07
CA THR A 265 0.04 -24.54 -1.79
C THR A 265 1.49 -24.10 -1.63
N VAL A 266 1.99 -24.12 -0.39
CA VAL A 266 3.39 -23.78 -0.06
C VAL A 266 4.35 -24.79 -0.68
N GLU A 267 4.00 -26.07 -0.67
CA GLU A 267 4.78 -27.14 -1.29
C GLU A 267 4.97 -26.85 -2.77
N GLN A 268 3.90 -26.47 -3.48
CA GLN A 268 3.99 -26.09 -4.89
C GLN A 268 4.86 -24.85 -5.14
N CYS A 269 4.99 -23.94 -4.15
CA CYS A 269 5.93 -22.82 -4.28
C CYS A 269 7.38 -23.33 -4.39
N TYR A 270 7.79 -24.27 -3.54
CA TYR A 270 9.14 -24.84 -3.57
C TYR A 270 9.36 -25.77 -4.76
N GLU A 271 8.35 -26.52 -5.19
CA GLU A 271 8.40 -27.32 -6.42
C GLU A 271 8.60 -26.43 -7.65
N ALA A 272 7.81 -25.34 -7.78
CA ALA A 272 7.96 -24.39 -8.85
C ALA A 272 9.34 -23.72 -8.85
N LEU A 273 9.90 -23.41 -7.67
CA LEU A 273 11.26 -22.91 -7.54
C LEU A 273 12.29 -23.90 -8.07
N SER A 274 12.19 -25.17 -7.68
CA SER A 274 13.12 -26.24 -8.14
C SER A 274 13.07 -26.38 -9.65
N ILE A 275 11.86 -26.39 -10.25
CA ILE A 275 11.67 -26.46 -11.70
C ILE A 275 12.31 -25.26 -12.41
N VAL A 276 12.14 -24.06 -11.88
CA VAL A 276 12.76 -22.85 -12.44
C VAL A 276 14.28 -22.94 -12.36
N GLN A 277 14.82 -23.40 -11.23
CA GLN A 277 16.27 -23.53 -11.03
C GLN A 277 16.93 -24.60 -11.91
N GLU A 278 16.20 -25.67 -12.25
CA GLU A 278 16.67 -26.73 -13.15
C GLU A 278 16.72 -26.27 -14.62
N HIS A 279 15.81 -25.40 -15.04
CA HIS A 279 15.62 -25.05 -16.45
C HIS A 279 16.22 -23.70 -16.86
N PHE A 280 16.68 -22.90 -15.90
CA PHE A 280 17.28 -21.59 -16.14
C PHE A 280 18.58 -21.41 -15.36
N THR A 281 19.45 -20.55 -15.85
CA THR A 281 20.66 -20.16 -15.13
C THR A 281 20.28 -19.20 -13.99
N VAL A 282 20.56 -19.59 -12.75
CA VAL A 282 20.21 -18.83 -11.56
C VAL A 282 21.38 -17.95 -11.11
N LEU A 283 21.09 -16.72 -10.73
CA LEU A 283 22.02 -15.85 -10.03
C LEU A 283 21.95 -16.14 -8.52
N SER A 284 22.78 -17.05 -8.03
CA SER A 284 22.72 -17.64 -6.68
C SER A 284 22.86 -16.66 -5.52
N LYS A 285 23.29 -15.41 -5.76
CA LYS A 285 23.38 -14.35 -4.74
C LYS A 285 22.07 -13.57 -4.53
N GLU A 286 21.08 -13.80 -5.39
CA GLU A 286 19.82 -13.08 -5.42
C GLU A 286 18.67 -14.06 -5.13
N TYR A 287 18.73 -14.71 -3.98
CA TYR A 287 17.66 -15.61 -3.48
C TYR A 287 17.19 -15.15 -2.11
N ASP A 288 15.88 -14.99 -1.96
CA ASP A 288 15.23 -14.65 -0.70
C ASP A 288 14.04 -15.58 -0.45
N ASP A 289 13.98 -16.17 0.73
CA ASP A 289 12.86 -16.97 1.19
C ASP A 289 12.04 -16.22 2.25
N TYR A 290 11.09 -15.45 1.78
CA TYR A 290 10.13 -14.75 2.63
C TYR A 290 8.91 -15.62 3.01
N ILE A 291 8.85 -16.89 2.55
CA ILE A 291 7.86 -17.84 3.08
C ILE A 291 8.33 -18.36 4.43
N ALA A 292 9.57 -18.83 4.51
CA ALA A 292 10.19 -19.29 5.75
C ALA A 292 10.46 -18.12 6.72
N ASN A 293 10.84 -16.94 6.20
CA ASN A 293 11.18 -15.76 6.98
C ASN A 293 10.34 -14.55 6.52
N PRO A 294 9.07 -14.46 6.93
CA PRO A 294 8.18 -13.36 6.51
C PRO A 294 8.73 -11.99 6.89
N LYS A 295 8.52 -11.00 6.03
CA LYS A 295 8.87 -9.61 6.35
C LYS A 295 8.05 -9.09 7.54
N PRO A 296 8.50 -8.04 8.25
CA PRO A 296 7.79 -7.48 9.40
C PRO A 296 6.33 -7.08 9.12
N ASN A 297 5.99 -6.77 7.87
CA ASN A 297 4.64 -6.45 7.41
C ASN A 297 3.82 -7.69 6.98
N GLY A 298 4.32 -8.90 7.23
CA GLY A 298 3.64 -10.16 6.89
C GLY A 298 3.76 -10.59 5.42
N TYR A 299 4.55 -9.89 4.60
CA TYR A 299 4.77 -10.27 3.20
C TYR A 299 5.50 -11.61 3.11
N GLN A 300 4.98 -12.52 2.26
CA GLN A 300 5.53 -13.84 1.98
C GLN A 300 5.63 -14.09 0.47
N SER A 301 6.79 -14.57 0.02
CA SER A 301 7.06 -14.98 -1.37
C SER A 301 8.46 -15.60 -1.43
N LEU A 302 8.72 -16.50 -2.37
CA LEU A 302 10.09 -16.85 -2.77
C LEU A 302 10.53 -15.89 -3.87
N HIS A 303 11.75 -15.39 -3.77
CA HIS A 303 12.36 -14.54 -4.78
C HIS A 303 13.63 -15.19 -5.30
N THR A 304 13.81 -15.21 -6.60
CA THR A 304 15.05 -15.65 -7.25
C THR A 304 15.26 -14.87 -8.54
N VAL A 305 16.48 -14.74 -8.97
CA VAL A 305 16.81 -14.12 -10.25
C VAL A 305 17.39 -15.14 -11.19
N ILE A 306 16.79 -15.28 -12.36
CA ILE A 306 17.26 -16.13 -13.45
C ILE A 306 17.80 -15.27 -14.60
N THR A 307 18.59 -15.86 -15.48
CA THR A 307 18.98 -15.22 -16.73
C THR A 307 18.42 -15.98 -17.93
N ASP A 308 18.08 -15.22 -18.99
CA ASP A 308 17.74 -15.78 -20.27
C ASP A 308 19.01 -16.23 -21.04
N GLN A 309 18.83 -16.72 -22.27
CA GLN A 309 19.93 -17.16 -23.15
C GLN A 309 20.89 -16.04 -23.55
N LEU A 310 20.47 -14.78 -23.43
CA LEU A 310 21.28 -13.60 -23.72
C LEU A 310 21.90 -13.00 -22.43
N GLY A 311 21.77 -13.70 -21.30
CA GLY A 311 22.28 -13.23 -20.01
C GLY A 311 21.43 -12.11 -19.38
N ARG A 312 20.23 -11.81 -19.90
CA ARG A 312 19.36 -10.76 -19.35
C ARG A 312 18.64 -11.28 -18.12
N PRO A 313 18.73 -10.60 -16.99
CA PRO A 313 18.14 -11.04 -15.73
C PRO A 313 16.61 -10.85 -15.70
N ILE A 314 15.93 -11.81 -15.05
CA ILE A 314 14.49 -11.81 -14.77
C ILE A 314 14.31 -12.20 -13.31
N GLU A 315 13.66 -11.35 -12.54
CA GLU A 315 13.24 -11.68 -11.18
C GLU A 315 12.02 -12.61 -11.23
N ILE A 316 12.05 -13.70 -10.49
CA ILE A 316 10.92 -14.63 -10.35
C ILE A 316 10.42 -14.55 -8.92
N GLN A 317 9.13 -14.28 -8.79
CA GLN A 317 8.42 -14.24 -7.51
C GLN A 317 7.40 -15.37 -7.45
N ILE A 318 7.52 -16.25 -6.46
CA ILE A 318 6.65 -17.42 -6.32
C ILE A 318 5.93 -17.33 -4.98
N ARG A 319 4.61 -17.46 -4.99
CA ARG A 319 3.79 -17.38 -3.79
C ARG A 319 2.44 -18.07 -3.98
N THR A 320 1.78 -18.41 -2.89
CA THR A 320 0.43 -18.96 -2.96
C THR A 320 -0.59 -17.87 -3.29
N ARG A 321 -1.80 -18.27 -3.70
CA ARG A 321 -2.92 -17.35 -3.92
C ARG A 321 -3.27 -16.56 -2.66
N ALA A 322 -3.28 -17.22 -1.51
CA ALA A 322 -3.52 -16.54 -0.23
C ALA A 322 -2.44 -15.49 0.11
N MET A 323 -1.16 -15.81 -0.12
CA MET A 323 -0.05 -14.86 0.05
C MET A 323 -0.16 -13.70 -0.96
N HIS A 324 -0.65 -13.99 -2.18
CA HIS A 324 -0.86 -12.96 -3.18
C HIS A 324 -1.97 -11.98 -2.77
N GLU A 325 -3.12 -12.50 -2.34
CA GLU A 325 -4.22 -11.67 -1.84
C GLU A 325 -3.80 -10.84 -0.63
N PHE A 326 -3.05 -11.45 0.28
CA PHE A 326 -2.49 -10.73 1.42
C PHE A 326 -1.51 -9.64 0.97
N ALA A 327 -0.65 -9.93 0.00
CA ALA A 327 0.30 -8.96 -0.53
C ALA A 327 -0.38 -7.81 -1.30
N GLU A 328 -1.55 -7.99 -1.89
CA GLU A 328 -2.29 -6.92 -2.59
C GLU A 328 -3.17 -6.08 -1.65
N LEU A 329 -3.83 -6.72 -0.70
CA LEU A 329 -4.86 -6.09 0.14
C LEU A 329 -4.42 -5.88 1.59
N GLY A 330 -3.32 -6.51 2.02
CA GLY A 330 -2.81 -6.43 3.39
C GLY A 330 -3.85 -6.87 4.41
N VAL A 331 -3.95 -6.14 5.49
CA VAL A 331 -4.94 -6.40 6.56
C VAL A 331 -6.38 -6.32 6.07
N ALA A 332 -6.66 -5.68 4.95
CA ALA A 332 -7.99 -5.64 4.36
C ALA A 332 -8.44 -7.01 3.77
N ALA A 333 -7.49 -7.90 3.43
CA ALA A 333 -7.80 -9.25 2.97
C ALA A 333 -8.50 -10.09 4.06
N HIS A 334 -8.09 -9.92 5.32
CA HIS A 334 -8.64 -10.69 6.44
C HIS A 334 -10.08 -10.35 6.80
N TRP A 335 -10.57 -9.18 6.43
CA TRP A 335 -11.96 -8.80 6.66
C TRP A 335 -12.93 -9.53 5.74
N ARG A 336 -12.46 -10.01 4.59
CA ARG A 336 -13.25 -10.82 3.66
C ARG A 336 -13.68 -12.17 4.26
N TYR A 337 -12.85 -12.75 5.13
CA TYR A 337 -13.13 -14.05 5.80
C TYR A 337 -14.22 -13.96 6.88
N LYS A 338 -14.38 -12.82 7.55
CA LYS A 338 -15.41 -12.64 8.59
C LYS A 338 -16.85 -12.64 8.04
N GLU A 339 -17.03 -12.18 6.79
CA GLU A 339 -18.35 -12.09 6.15
C GLU A 339 -18.83 -13.43 5.58
N ALA A 340 -17.93 -14.39 5.38
CA ALA A 340 -18.23 -15.72 4.84
C ALA A 340 -18.79 -16.72 5.89
N GLY A 341 -19.09 -16.30 7.12
CA GLY A 341 -19.87 -17.09 8.10
C GLY A 341 -19.14 -18.26 8.75
N ASN A 342 -17.81 -18.38 8.66
CA ASN A 342 -17.04 -19.44 9.30
C ASN A 342 -16.67 -19.05 10.75
N SER A 343 -17.31 -19.68 11.73
CA SER A 343 -17.11 -19.45 13.17
C SER A 343 -15.68 -19.71 13.68
N ASN A 344 -14.84 -20.44 12.94
CA ASN A 344 -13.40 -20.60 13.22
C ASN A 344 -12.56 -19.36 12.86
N GLY A 345 -13.10 -18.40 12.13
CA GLY A 345 -12.39 -17.17 11.74
C GLY A 345 -12.29 -16.10 12.85
N ALA A 346 -13.09 -16.21 13.92
CA ALA A 346 -13.10 -15.21 14.99
C ALA A 346 -11.81 -15.26 15.84
N SER A 347 -11.28 -16.45 16.12
CA SER A 347 -10.02 -16.64 16.87
C SER A 347 -8.81 -16.14 16.04
N ILE A 348 -8.75 -16.48 14.75
CA ILE A 348 -7.68 -16.07 13.85
C ILE A 348 -7.69 -14.55 13.65
N ALA A 349 -8.87 -13.95 13.51
CA ALA A 349 -9.00 -12.50 13.36
C ALA A 349 -8.58 -11.72 14.63
N GLU A 350 -8.81 -12.29 15.81
CA GLU A 350 -8.39 -11.71 17.08
C GLU A 350 -6.88 -11.84 17.29
N GLU A 351 -6.28 -12.98 16.96
CA GLU A 351 -4.82 -13.18 17.00
C GLU A 351 -4.09 -12.23 16.03
N GLN A 352 -4.64 -12.04 14.84
CA GLN A 352 -4.08 -11.13 13.83
C GLN A 352 -4.25 -9.66 14.24
N ARG A 353 -5.35 -9.29 14.88
CA ARG A 353 -5.52 -7.96 15.48
C ARG A 353 -4.51 -7.72 16.59
N VAL A 354 -4.26 -8.72 17.42
CA VAL A 354 -3.24 -8.65 18.47
C VAL A 354 -1.82 -8.58 17.87
N ALA A 355 -1.53 -9.37 16.84
CA ALA A 355 -0.25 -9.31 16.12
C ALA A 355 -0.03 -7.93 15.46
N TRP A 356 -1.04 -7.39 14.81
CA TRP A 356 -1.00 -6.06 14.23
C TRP A 356 -0.83 -4.96 15.30
N LEU A 357 -1.56 -5.03 16.42
CA LEU A 357 -1.39 -4.11 17.55
C LEU A 357 0.04 -4.19 18.13
N ARG A 358 0.62 -5.40 18.20
CA ARG A 358 2.02 -5.58 18.61
C ARG A 358 2.99 -4.93 17.63
N GLN A 359 2.77 -5.04 16.32
CA GLN A 359 3.59 -4.38 15.30
C GLN A 359 3.50 -2.86 15.39
N LEU A 360 2.30 -2.31 15.61
CA LEU A 360 2.12 -0.88 15.84
C LEU A 360 2.80 -0.40 17.14
N LEU A 361 2.73 -1.20 18.20
CA LEU A 361 3.38 -0.90 19.48
C LEU A 361 4.91 -1.00 19.37
N ALA A 362 5.43 -1.97 18.61
CA ALA A 362 6.87 -2.09 18.35
C ALA A 362 7.38 -0.88 17.55
N TRP A 363 6.66 -0.46 16.53
CA TRP A 363 7.01 0.77 15.79
C TRP A 363 6.95 2.03 16.67
N ARG A 364 6.04 2.09 17.63
CA ARG A 364 6.00 3.16 18.64
C ARG A 364 7.27 3.21 19.48
N SER A 365 7.87 2.04 19.81
CA SER A 365 9.12 1.96 20.56
C SER A 365 10.33 2.36 19.72
N ASP A 366 10.38 1.96 18.44
CA ASP A 366 11.47 2.31 17.51
C ASP A 366 11.56 3.81 17.22
N VAL A 367 10.42 4.48 17.12
CA VAL A 367 10.36 5.95 16.94
C VAL A 367 10.70 6.70 18.23
N GLY A 368 10.51 6.07 19.40
CA GLY A 368 10.87 6.66 20.71
C GLY A 368 12.31 6.43 21.13
N GLY A 369 12.98 5.39 20.60
CA GLY A 369 14.37 5.02 20.95
C GLY A 369 15.45 5.79 20.16
N GLY A 370 15.13 6.29 18.98
CA GLY A 370 16.12 6.94 18.11
C GLY A 370 16.63 8.32 18.55
N ALA A 371 16.06 8.92 19.58
CA ALA A 371 16.45 10.25 20.09
C ALA A 371 17.32 10.22 21.36
N ALA A 372 17.55 9.04 21.97
CA ALA A 372 18.24 8.94 23.25
C ALA A 372 19.66 8.38 23.20
N GLU A 373 20.13 7.85 22.05
CA GLU A 373 21.46 7.20 21.95
C GLU A 373 22.55 8.01 21.24
N GLN A 374 22.36 9.29 20.95
CA GLN A 374 23.44 10.12 20.37
C GLN A 374 24.19 11.03 21.39
N SER A 375 24.05 10.78 22.69
CA SER A 375 24.82 11.53 23.69
C SER A 375 25.37 10.64 24.81
N ALA A 376 26.31 9.72 24.51
CA ALA A 376 27.24 9.20 25.50
C ALA A 376 28.45 8.54 24.83
N GLN A 377 29.56 9.31 24.80
CA GLN A 377 30.96 8.91 25.04
C GLN A 377 31.61 7.82 24.15
N ALA A 378 32.58 8.29 23.37
CA ALA A 378 33.79 7.51 23.14
C ALA A 378 34.59 7.35 24.45
N PRO A 379 35.23 6.18 24.68
CA PRO A 379 36.68 6.18 24.76
C PRO A 379 37.39 4.97 24.14
N ASN A 380 38.57 5.28 23.59
CA ASN A 380 39.83 4.56 23.48
C ASN A 380 39.91 3.05 23.18
N ALA A 381 40.61 2.86 22.05
CA ALA A 381 41.55 1.83 21.63
C ALA A 381 41.92 0.70 22.61
N GLU A 382 41.87 -0.53 22.11
CA GLU A 382 43.02 -1.42 21.82
C GLU A 382 42.58 -2.79 21.26
N ALA A 383 43.21 -3.11 20.17
CA ALA A 383 43.66 -4.42 19.65
C ALA A 383 42.80 -5.70 19.79
N GLY A 384 42.44 -6.27 18.63
CA GLY A 384 42.64 -7.69 18.44
C GLY A 384 41.42 -8.51 17.99
N GLN A 385 41.51 -8.90 16.74
CA GLN A 385 40.98 -10.14 16.12
C GLN A 385 39.72 -10.05 15.25
N LYS A 386 39.97 -10.51 14.03
CA LYS A 386 39.16 -10.69 12.87
C LYS A 386 37.81 -11.37 13.15
N GLY A 387 36.72 -10.68 12.88
CA GLY A 387 35.39 -11.22 12.62
C GLY A 387 34.79 -10.49 11.45
N GLN A 388 34.35 -11.22 10.43
CA GLN A 388 33.69 -10.67 9.25
C GLN A 388 32.47 -9.82 9.65
N PRO A 389 32.25 -8.64 9.03
CA PRO A 389 31.04 -7.89 9.30
C PRO A 389 29.85 -8.58 8.63
N ALA A 390 28.83 -8.86 9.43
CA ALA A 390 27.50 -9.22 8.93
C ALA A 390 26.98 -8.04 8.09
N ALA A 391 26.56 -8.32 6.87
CA ALA A 391 25.93 -7.37 5.98
C ALA A 391 24.63 -6.82 6.60
N PRO A 392 24.34 -5.52 6.47
CA PRO A 392 23.06 -4.96 6.93
C PRO A 392 21.90 -5.57 6.15
N ALA A 393 20.83 -5.93 6.87
CA ALA A 393 19.62 -6.48 6.31
C ALA A 393 19.04 -5.53 5.25
N VAL A 394 18.97 -6.00 4.02
CA VAL A 394 18.42 -5.27 2.88
C VAL A 394 16.90 -5.39 2.92
N GLU A 395 16.19 -4.32 3.23
CA GLU A 395 14.75 -4.24 3.02
C GLU A 395 14.47 -4.11 1.52
N ASP A 396 14.10 -5.21 0.87
CA ASP A 396 13.60 -5.20 -0.51
C ASP A 396 12.08 -4.94 -0.51
N ASP A 397 11.73 -3.69 -0.84
CA ASP A 397 10.34 -3.29 -1.08
C ASP A 397 9.94 -3.65 -2.51
N HIS A 398 9.29 -4.80 -2.68
CA HIS A 398 8.72 -5.21 -3.98
C HIS A 398 7.20 -5.15 -3.96
N VAL A 399 6.62 -4.41 -4.90
CA VAL A 399 5.17 -4.21 -5.03
C VAL A 399 4.70 -4.33 -6.47
N SER A 400 3.53 -4.91 -6.65
CA SER A 400 2.90 -5.29 -7.93
C SER A 400 1.86 -4.27 -8.42
N VAL A 401 1.74 -4.06 -9.72
CA VAL A 401 0.75 -3.19 -10.37
C VAL A 401 0.13 -3.78 -11.62
N SER A 402 -1.16 -3.51 -11.78
CA SER A 402 -1.90 -3.70 -13.02
C SER A 402 -1.84 -2.42 -13.88
N TYR A 403 -1.47 -2.55 -15.17
CA TYR A 403 -1.24 -1.45 -16.11
C TYR A 403 -2.51 -0.77 -16.67
N THR A 404 -3.68 -1.00 -16.10
CA THR A 404 -4.94 -0.54 -16.72
C THR A 404 -5.20 0.96 -16.64
N HIS A 405 -4.39 1.76 -15.94
CA HIS A 405 -4.67 3.18 -15.72
C HIS A 405 -3.60 4.17 -16.22
N LEU A 406 -2.60 3.75 -16.99
CA LEU A 406 -1.65 4.69 -17.62
C LEU A 406 -2.07 5.14 -19.04
N ARG A 407 -3.38 5.09 -19.35
CA ARG A 407 -3.94 5.79 -20.50
C ARG A 407 -4.68 7.03 -20.01
N ALA A 408 -3.98 8.13 -19.93
CA ALA A 408 -4.51 9.47 -20.17
C ALA A 408 -3.37 10.50 -20.05
N HIS A 409 -2.99 11.01 -21.20
CA HIS A 409 -2.32 12.28 -21.52
C HIS A 409 -1.10 12.71 -20.71
#